data_dc18ea33b2a9c6a006efa16a88ee7d71
#
_entry.id   dc18ea33b2a9c6a006efa16a88ee7d71
#
_cell.length_a   1.000
_cell.length_b   1.000
_cell.length_c   1.000
_cell.angle_alpha   90.00
_cell.angle_beta   90.00
_cell.angle_gamma   90.00
#
_symmetry.space_group_name_H-M   'P 1'
#
loop_
_entity.id
_entity.type
_entity.pdbx_description
1 polymer ?
#
loop_
_entity_poly.entity_id
_entity_poly.type
_entity_poly.pdbx_seq_one_letter_code
_entity_poly.pdbx_strand_id
1 'polypeptide(L)'
;TTNGVLLNDDIMEFANKEMDNVVLSIDGRKEVHDHMRPFRKGAGSYDLIVPKFQKLADSRNQERYYVRGTFTHYNTDFSKDVLHLADLGFKQISVEPVVAQPTDDYALTEEDLPVLFEEYDKLAAEMVRRNREGNAFNFFHFMIDLEGGPCVYKRLSGCGSGTEYLAVT
;
A
#
# COMPACT_ATOMS: atom_id res chain seq x y z
N THR A 1 2.91 8.87 -7.80
CA THR A 1 2.54 8.62 -6.38
C THR A 1 2.15 9.92 -5.69
N THR A 2 1.22 9.85 -4.72
CA THR A 2 0.77 11.01 -3.95
C THR A 2 0.43 10.63 -2.51
N ASN A 3 0.67 11.56 -1.56
CA ASN A 3 0.18 11.46 -0.20
C ASN A 3 -1.26 11.96 -0.02
N GLY A 4 -1.90 12.46 -1.08
CA GLY A 4 -3.30 12.86 -1.10
C GLY A 4 -3.65 14.20 -0.45
N VAL A 5 -2.75 14.82 0.29
CA VAL A 5 -3.04 16.04 1.06
C VAL A 5 -3.57 17.16 0.17
N LEU A 6 -2.92 17.41 -0.97
CA LEU A 6 -3.29 18.45 -1.94
C LEU A 6 -4.23 17.96 -3.06
N LEU A 7 -4.62 16.68 -3.04
CA LEU A 7 -5.51 16.11 -4.04
C LEU A 7 -6.86 16.80 -4.00
N ASN A 8 -7.26 17.40 -5.11
CA ASN A 8 -8.54 18.07 -5.35
C ASN A 8 -9.14 17.60 -6.69
N ASP A 9 -10.29 18.11 -7.06
CA ASP A 9 -11.03 17.66 -8.25
C ASP A 9 -10.26 17.93 -9.55
N ASP A 10 -9.62 19.09 -9.68
CA ASP A 10 -8.83 19.44 -10.88
C ASP A 10 -7.63 18.49 -11.07
N ILE A 11 -6.95 18.18 -9.95
CA ILE A 11 -5.82 17.22 -9.96
C ILE A 11 -6.31 15.79 -10.27
N MET A 12 -7.48 15.40 -9.75
CA MET A 12 -8.08 14.10 -10.06
C MET A 12 -8.46 14.00 -11.54
N GLU A 13 -9.07 15.04 -12.10
CA GLU A 13 -9.40 15.09 -13.53
C GLU A 13 -8.15 14.97 -14.39
N PHE A 14 -7.11 15.75 -14.08
CA PHE A 14 -5.82 15.66 -14.76
C PHE A 14 -5.23 14.26 -14.65
N ALA A 15 -5.20 13.68 -13.44
CA ALA A 15 -4.65 12.33 -13.22
C ALA A 15 -5.44 11.26 -14.00
N ASN A 16 -6.75 11.38 -14.07
CA ASN A 16 -7.59 10.45 -14.83
C ASN A 16 -7.37 10.54 -16.35
N LYS A 17 -7.06 11.72 -16.84
CA LYS A 17 -6.86 11.95 -18.26
C LYS A 17 -5.44 11.61 -18.75
N GLU A 18 -4.42 11.98 -17.95
CA GLU A 18 -3.03 12.01 -18.41
C GLU A 18 -2.17 10.90 -17.77
N MET A 19 -2.62 10.27 -16.68
CA MET A 19 -1.82 9.26 -15.96
C MET A 19 -2.42 7.87 -16.10
N ASP A 20 -1.60 6.90 -16.51
CA ASP A 20 -2.02 5.51 -16.62
C ASP A 20 -2.31 4.93 -15.23
N ASN A 21 -1.36 4.93 -14.32
CA ASN A 21 -1.51 4.40 -12.97
C ASN A 21 -1.21 5.46 -11.90
N VAL A 22 -1.96 5.44 -10.80
CA VAL A 22 -1.79 6.36 -9.67
C VAL A 22 -1.60 5.59 -8.38
N VAL A 23 -0.53 5.91 -7.64
CA VAL A 23 -0.23 5.32 -6.35
C VAL A 23 -0.66 6.26 -5.23
N LEU A 24 -1.49 5.77 -4.32
CA LEU A 24 -2.08 6.50 -3.20
C LEU A 24 -1.44 6.03 -1.89
N SER A 25 -0.65 6.89 -1.24
CA SER A 25 0.13 6.50 -0.06
C SER A 25 -0.73 6.50 1.20
N ILE A 26 -1.04 5.30 1.71
CA ILE A 26 -1.77 5.07 2.97
C ILE A 26 -1.30 3.75 3.59
N ASP A 27 -0.97 3.75 4.89
CA ASP A 27 -0.33 2.60 5.51
C ASP A 27 -1.32 1.58 6.11
N GLY A 28 -2.61 1.92 6.22
CA GLY A 28 -3.62 1.00 6.75
C GLY A 28 -4.62 1.68 7.67
N ARG A 29 -4.83 1.10 8.87
CA ARG A 29 -5.70 1.66 9.91
C ARG A 29 -5.27 3.07 10.29
N LYS A 30 -6.23 3.87 10.77
CA LYS A 30 -6.00 5.28 11.10
C LYS A 30 -4.83 5.49 12.06
N GLU A 31 -4.78 4.72 13.14
CA GLU A 31 -3.74 4.82 14.15
C GLU A 31 -2.34 4.49 13.59
N VAL A 32 -2.24 3.52 12.69
CA VAL A 32 -0.99 3.14 12.02
C VAL A 32 -0.55 4.25 11.08
N HIS A 33 -1.47 4.69 10.22
CA HIS A 33 -1.17 5.75 9.24
C HIS A 33 -0.79 7.07 9.93
N ASP A 34 -1.57 7.52 10.90
CA ASP A 34 -1.34 8.80 11.57
C ASP A 34 -0.08 8.79 12.44
N HIS A 35 0.34 7.61 12.94
CA HIS A 35 1.62 7.45 13.63
C HIS A 35 2.82 7.67 12.69
N MET A 36 2.78 7.03 11.51
CA MET A 36 3.91 7.06 10.57
C MET A 36 3.90 8.28 9.65
N ARG A 37 2.74 8.91 9.42
CA ARG A 37 2.57 10.05 8.51
C ARG A 37 1.82 11.24 9.14
N PRO A 38 2.28 11.73 10.30
CA PRO A 38 1.67 12.91 10.91
C PRO A 38 1.97 14.18 10.10
N PHE A 39 1.11 15.18 10.21
CA PHE A 39 1.47 16.53 9.79
C PHE A 39 2.58 17.11 10.69
N ARG A 40 3.28 18.12 10.21
CA ARG A 40 4.34 18.80 10.99
C ARG A 40 3.92 19.27 12.39
N LYS A 41 2.62 19.50 12.61
CA LYS A 41 2.05 19.89 13.90
C LYS A 41 1.52 18.71 14.73
N GLY A 42 1.78 17.49 14.32
CA GLY A 42 1.40 16.28 15.01
C GLY A 42 -0.03 15.79 14.78
N ALA A 43 -0.86 16.52 14.03
CA ALA A 43 -2.20 16.03 13.66
C ALA A 43 -2.09 14.90 12.63
N GLY A 44 -3.01 13.92 12.67
CA GLY A 44 -3.09 12.84 11.70
C GLY A 44 -3.56 13.34 10.33
N SER A 45 -3.14 12.64 9.28
CA SER A 45 -3.54 12.95 7.89
C SER A 45 -4.63 12.03 7.35
N TYR A 46 -4.92 10.93 8.02
CA TYR A 46 -5.83 9.87 7.58
C TYR A 46 -7.23 10.38 7.19
N ASP A 47 -7.91 11.11 8.09
CA ASP A 47 -9.27 11.58 7.85
C ASP A 47 -9.38 12.57 6.68
N LEU A 48 -8.29 13.26 6.36
CA LEU A 48 -8.23 14.18 5.22
C LEU A 48 -8.10 13.43 3.90
N ILE A 49 -7.27 12.36 3.87
CA ILE A 49 -6.89 11.72 2.61
C ILE A 49 -7.84 10.60 2.18
N VAL A 50 -8.41 9.84 3.12
CA VAL A 50 -9.25 8.67 2.80
C VAL A 50 -10.42 9.02 1.88
N PRO A 51 -11.24 10.04 2.16
CA PRO A 51 -12.35 10.38 1.26
C PRO A 51 -11.90 10.77 -0.15
N LYS A 52 -10.73 11.41 -0.26
CA LYS A 52 -10.15 11.80 -1.55
C LYS A 52 -9.67 10.57 -2.33
N PHE A 53 -9.05 9.61 -1.64
CA PHE A 53 -8.57 8.37 -2.25
C PHE A 53 -9.73 7.49 -2.72
N GLN A 54 -10.79 7.38 -1.93
CA GLN A 54 -12.02 6.70 -2.33
C GLN A 54 -12.62 7.34 -3.59
N LYS A 55 -12.76 8.68 -3.60
CA LYS A 55 -13.26 9.40 -4.78
C LYS A 55 -12.42 9.16 -6.03
N LEU A 56 -11.09 9.16 -5.91
CA LEU A 56 -10.21 8.87 -7.05
C LEU A 56 -10.36 7.42 -7.51
N ALA A 57 -10.35 6.45 -6.60
CA ALA A 57 -10.51 5.04 -6.93
C ALA A 57 -11.84 4.76 -7.66
N ASP A 58 -12.94 5.34 -7.16
CA ASP A 58 -14.27 5.22 -7.77
C ASP A 58 -14.32 5.88 -9.16
N SER A 59 -13.70 7.05 -9.32
CA SER A 59 -13.65 7.74 -10.62
C SER A 59 -12.85 6.96 -11.68
N ARG A 60 -12.03 6.00 -11.25
CA ARG A 60 -11.26 5.07 -12.07
C ARG A 60 -11.91 3.68 -12.21
N ASN A 61 -13.13 3.50 -11.72
CA ASN A 61 -13.82 2.20 -11.69
C ASN A 61 -12.99 1.11 -10.99
N GLN A 62 -12.25 1.48 -9.94
CA GLN A 62 -11.38 0.59 -9.17
C GLN A 62 -10.22 -0.03 -9.99
N GLU A 63 -9.79 0.63 -11.08
CA GLU A 63 -8.70 0.20 -11.96
C GLU A 63 -7.62 1.27 -12.08
N ARG A 64 -6.41 0.88 -12.50
CA ARG A 64 -5.27 1.76 -12.77
C ARG A 64 -4.90 2.68 -11.61
N TYR A 65 -5.06 2.18 -10.40
CA TYR A 65 -4.53 2.76 -9.17
C TYR A 65 -4.15 1.63 -8.23
N TYR A 66 -3.43 1.95 -7.18
CA TYR A 66 -3.39 1.15 -5.96
C TYR A 66 -3.09 2.01 -4.74
N VAL A 67 -3.66 1.61 -3.61
CA VAL A 67 -3.27 2.14 -2.33
C VAL A 67 -1.99 1.43 -1.90
N ARG A 68 -1.00 2.20 -1.46
CA ARG A 68 0.30 1.67 -1.05
C ARG A 68 0.65 2.10 0.35
N GLY A 69 0.88 1.13 1.19
CA GLY A 69 1.30 1.29 2.56
C GLY A 69 2.61 0.55 2.87
N THR A 70 3.06 0.73 4.10
CA THR A 70 4.24 0.08 4.62
C THR A 70 3.94 -0.46 6.01
N PHE A 71 4.27 -1.72 6.27
CA PHE A 71 4.24 -2.25 7.63
C PHE A 71 5.64 -2.26 8.24
N THR A 72 5.68 -2.11 9.55
CA THR A 72 6.89 -1.91 10.34
C THR A 72 6.85 -2.80 11.58
N HIS A 73 7.88 -2.76 12.42
CA HIS A 73 7.86 -3.38 13.74
C HIS A 73 6.64 -2.95 14.59
N TYR A 74 6.11 -1.74 14.39
CA TYR A 74 4.96 -1.23 15.17
C TYR A 74 3.61 -1.82 14.76
N ASN A 75 3.49 -2.40 13.55
CA ASN A 75 2.26 -3.00 13.04
C ASN A 75 2.52 -4.33 12.34
N THR A 76 3.16 -5.25 13.03
CA THR A 76 3.41 -6.61 12.54
C THR A 76 2.11 -7.36 12.21
N ASP A 77 0.96 -6.93 12.78
CA ASP A 77 -0.39 -7.39 12.45
C ASP A 77 -0.95 -6.77 11.15
N PHE A 78 -0.09 -6.58 10.16
CA PHE A 78 -0.36 -5.85 8.91
C PHE A 78 -1.55 -6.40 8.11
N SER A 79 -1.92 -7.66 8.29
CA SER A 79 -3.10 -8.22 7.63
C SER A 79 -4.36 -7.42 7.97
N LYS A 80 -4.46 -6.89 9.20
CA LYS A 80 -5.55 -6.02 9.62
C LYS A 80 -5.55 -4.69 8.86
N ASP A 81 -4.37 -4.17 8.52
CA ASP A 81 -4.24 -2.94 7.73
C ASP A 81 -4.69 -3.16 6.28
N VAL A 82 -4.29 -4.27 5.68
CA VAL A 82 -4.74 -4.67 4.33
C VAL A 82 -6.26 -4.86 4.29
N LEU A 83 -6.82 -5.59 5.27
CA LEU A 83 -8.25 -5.85 5.35
C LEU A 83 -9.05 -4.58 5.61
N HIS A 84 -8.53 -3.67 6.43
CA HIS A 84 -9.11 -2.36 6.65
C HIS A 84 -9.21 -1.54 5.35
N LEU A 85 -8.14 -1.53 4.55
CA LEU A 85 -8.16 -0.86 3.25
C LEU A 85 -9.17 -1.50 2.29
N ALA A 86 -9.27 -2.83 2.29
CA ALA A 86 -10.29 -3.54 1.51
C ALA A 86 -11.72 -3.21 1.97
N ASP A 87 -11.95 -3.07 3.28
CA ASP A 87 -13.25 -2.70 3.86
C ASP A 87 -13.63 -1.24 3.57
N LEU A 88 -12.65 -0.36 3.33
CA LEU A 88 -12.88 0.99 2.80
C LEU A 88 -13.28 1.01 1.32
N GLY A 89 -13.30 -0.15 0.65
CA GLY A 89 -13.71 -0.29 -0.74
C GLY A 89 -12.58 -0.31 -1.76
N PHE A 90 -11.31 -0.21 -1.32
CA PHE A 90 -10.19 -0.30 -2.25
C PHE A 90 -10.00 -1.74 -2.77
N LYS A 91 -9.89 -1.87 -4.09
CA LYS A 91 -9.72 -3.18 -4.75
C LYS A 91 -8.26 -3.47 -5.16
N GLN A 92 -7.38 -2.49 -5.13
CA GLN A 92 -5.98 -2.62 -5.51
C GLN A 92 -5.10 -2.19 -4.34
N ILE A 93 -4.48 -3.14 -3.65
CA ILE A 93 -3.78 -2.92 -2.36
C ILE A 93 -2.35 -3.45 -2.43
N SER A 94 -1.40 -2.63 -1.98
CA SER A 94 0.00 -3.00 -1.79
C SER A 94 0.46 -2.48 -0.42
N VAL A 95 0.72 -3.38 0.52
CA VAL A 95 1.30 -3.04 1.83
C VAL A 95 2.58 -3.83 1.96
N GLU A 96 3.72 -3.14 1.98
CA GLU A 96 5.05 -3.73 1.85
C GLU A 96 5.83 -3.64 3.17
N PRO A 97 6.78 -4.56 3.42
CA PRO A 97 7.68 -4.43 4.57
C PRO A 97 8.52 -3.17 4.44
N VAL A 98 8.76 -2.51 5.57
CA VAL A 98 9.67 -1.37 5.61
C VAL A 98 11.10 -1.81 5.28
N VAL A 99 11.80 -0.98 4.50
CA VAL A 99 13.24 -1.08 4.32
C VAL A 99 13.87 0.05 5.15
N ALA A 100 14.50 -0.31 6.26
CA ALA A 100 15.04 0.62 7.25
C ALA A 100 16.43 0.16 7.72
N GLN A 101 17.17 1.05 8.37
CA GLN A 101 18.41 0.66 9.02
C GLN A 101 18.09 -0.21 10.24
N PRO A 102 18.89 -1.24 10.57
CA PRO A 102 18.63 -2.09 11.74
C PRO A 102 18.59 -1.35 13.09
N THR A 103 19.08 -0.11 13.11
CA THR A 103 19.08 0.78 14.29
C THR A 103 17.83 1.63 14.42
N ASP A 104 16.95 1.62 13.42
CA ASP A 104 15.69 2.38 13.45
C ASP A 104 14.65 1.62 14.27
N ASP A 105 13.96 2.31 15.16
CA ASP A 105 12.98 1.71 16.09
C ASP A 105 11.80 1.02 15.38
N TYR A 106 11.52 1.40 14.15
CA TYR A 106 10.46 0.83 13.32
C TYR A 106 10.95 -0.27 12.37
N ALA A 107 12.26 -0.57 12.38
CA ALA A 107 12.82 -1.61 11.51
C ALA A 107 12.28 -2.99 11.89
N LEU A 108 11.98 -3.79 10.88
CA LEU A 108 11.65 -5.20 11.09
C LEU A 108 12.90 -5.99 11.46
N THR A 109 12.74 -6.93 12.37
CA THR A 109 13.80 -7.81 12.87
C THR A 109 13.48 -9.28 12.59
N GLU A 110 14.44 -10.17 12.82
CA GLU A 110 14.20 -11.62 12.72
C GLU A 110 13.14 -12.11 13.73
N GLU A 111 12.98 -11.42 14.85
CA GLU A 111 12.00 -11.75 15.88
C GLU A 111 10.55 -11.50 15.40
N ASP A 112 10.36 -10.62 14.44
CA ASP A 112 9.05 -10.32 13.84
C ASP A 112 8.60 -11.38 12.82
N LEU A 113 9.53 -12.13 12.23
CA LEU A 113 9.24 -13.04 11.12
C LEU A 113 8.17 -14.09 11.43
N PRO A 114 8.16 -14.75 12.61
CA PRO A 114 7.11 -15.74 12.91
C PRO A 114 5.71 -15.14 12.86
N VAL A 115 5.53 -13.94 13.42
CA VAL A 115 4.25 -13.22 13.40
C VAL A 115 3.88 -12.83 11.99
N LEU A 116 4.83 -12.32 11.21
CA LEU A 116 4.58 -11.92 9.82
C LEU A 116 4.14 -13.11 8.95
N PHE A 117 4.73 -14.29 9.10
CA PHE A 117 4.30 -15.48 8.37
C PHE A 117 2.86 -15.86 8.71
N GLU A 118 2.50 -15.86 10.01
CA GLU A 118 1.12 -16.09 10.41
C GLU A 118 0.14 -15.06 9.84
N GLU A 119 0.54 -13.79 9.76
CA GLU A 119 -0.31 -12.73 9.20
C GLU A 119 -0.50 -12.89 7.68
N TYR A 120 0.53 -13.35 6.93
CA TYR A 120 0.36 -13.72 5.52
C TYR A 120 -0.61 -14.89 5.35
N ASP A 121 -0.54 -15.92 6.18
CA ASP A 121 -1.46 -17.07 6.15
C ASP A 121 -2.89 -16.64 6.44
N LYS A 122 -3.11 -15.81 7.48
CA LYS A 122 -4.42 -15.24 7.81
C LYS A 122 -4.99 -14.42 6.65
N LEU A 123 -4.17 -13.57 6.05
CA LEU A 123 -4.57 -12.74 4.92
C LEU A 123 -4.94 -13.59 3.70
N ALA A 124 -4.16 -14.62 3.39
CA ALA A 124 -4.45 -15.54 2.28
C ALA A 124 -5.78 -16.27 2.49
N ALA A 125 -6.02 -16.79 3.70
CA ALA A 125 -7.26 -17.46 4.03
C ALA A 125 -8.49 -16.53 3.89
N GLU A 126 -8.36 -15.29 4.38
CA GLU A 126 -9.43 -14.29 4.30
C GLU A 126 -9.68 -13.84 2.84
N MET A 127 -8.64 -13.69 2.03
CA MET A 127 -8.81 -13.38 0.60
C MET A 127 -9.54 -14.48 -0.14
N VAL A 128 -9.24 -15.76 0.12
CA VAL A 128 -9.95 -16.90 -0.45
C VAL A 128 -11.42 -16.87 -0.04
N ARG A 129 -11.72 -16.59 1.23
CA ARG A 129 -13.09 -16.47 1.74
C ARG A 129 -13.85 -15.35 1.01
N ARG A 130 -13.27 -14.14 0.97
CA ARG A 130 -13.88 -12.96 0.30
C ARG A 130 -14.08 -13.19 -1.19
N ASN A 131 -13.17 -13.88 -1.86
CA ASN A 131 -13.31 -14.21 -3.27
C ASN A 131 -14.53 -15.12 -3.53
N ARG A 132 -14.75 -16.12 -2.67
CA ARG A 132 -15.93 -17.00 -2.76
C ARG A 132 -17.26 -16.27 -2.52
N GLU A 133 -17.24 -15.21 -1.72
CA GLU A 133 -18.38 -14.36 -1.39
C GLU A 133 -18.61 -13.23 -2.40
N GLY A 134 -17.78 -13.12 -3.45
CA GLY A 134 -17.89 -12.07 -4.46
C GLY A 134 -17.36 -10.70 -4.01
N ASN A 135 -16.60 -10.65 -2.91
CA ASN A 135 -15.99 -9.42 -2.37
C ASN A 135 -14.45 -9.46 -2.46
N ALA A 136 -13.93 -9.87 -3.61
CA ALA A 136 -12.50 -9.95 -3.86
C ALA A 136 -11.81 -8.58 -3.90
N PHE A 137 -10.53 -8.58 -3.57
CA PHE A 137 -9.60 -7.50 -3.81
C PHE A 137 -8.24 -8.08 -4.23
N ASN A 138 -7.39 -7.29 -4.87
CA ASN A 138 -6.04 -7.67 -5.24
C ASN A 138 -5.06 -7.22 -4.17
N PHE A 139 -4.21 -8.15 -3.71
CA PHE A 139 -3.07 -7.85 -2.87
C PHE A 139 -1.78 -8.13 -3.66
N PHE A 140 -0.97 -7.13 -3.86
CA PHE A 140 0.15 -7.17 -4.79
C PHE A 140 1.17 -8.26 -4.48
N HIS A 141 1.43 -8.58 -3.19
CA HIS A 141 2.36 -9.63 -2.80
C HIS A 141 1.92 -11.04 -3.23
N PHE A 142 0.61 -11.23 -3.45
CA PHE A 142 0.08 -12.52 -3.91
C PHE A 142 -0.10 -12.60 -5.43
N MET A 143 0.17 -11.51 -6.15
CA MET A 143 0.19 -11.48 -7.61
C MET A 143 1.56 -11.96 -8.12
N ILE A 144 1.85 -13.25 -7.90
CA ILE A 144 3.12 -13.87 -8.28
C ILE A 144 2.90 -14.62 -9.60
N ASP A 145 3.79 -14.38 -10.56
CA ASP A 145 3.89 -15.21 -11.75
C ASP A 145 4.60 -16.52 -11.38
N LEU A 146 3.83 -17.57 -11.17
CA LEU A 146 4.36 -18.88 -10.80
C LEU A 146 5.01 -19.61 -11.99
N GLU A 147 4.72 -19.22 -13.22
CA GLU A 147 5.29 -19.82 -14.45
C GLU A 147 6.58 -19.11 -14.87
N GLY A 148 6.61 -17.78 -14.81
CA GLY A 148 7.77 -16.96 -15.20
C GLY A 148 8.89 -16.88 -14.17
N GLY A 149 8.62 -17.29 -12.92
CA GLY A 149 9.58 -17.24 -11.82
C GLY A 149 9.86 -15.80 -11.31
N PRO A 150 10.84 -15.62 -10.42
CA PRO A 150 11.15 -14.33 -9.84
C PRO A 150 11.75 -13.38 -10.89
N CYS A 151 11.40 -12.11 -10.78
CA CYS A 151 11.93 -11.06 -11.67
C CYS A 151 13.46 -11.03 -11.64
N VAL A 152 14.09 -11.49 -12.72
CA VAL A 152 15.56 -11.56 -12.87
C VAL A 152 16.18 -10.17 -12.75
N TYR A 153 15.52 -9.13 -13.26
CA TYR A 153 15.99 -7.76 -13.24
C TYR A 153 16.16 -7.22 -11.81
N LYS A 154 15.17 -7.45 -10.95
CA LYS A 154 15.26 -7.09 -9.52
C LYS A 154 16.38 -7.80 -8.78
N ARG A 155 16.75 -9.01 -9.22
CA ARG A 155 17.86 -9.77 -8.64
C ARG A 155 19.24 -9.26 -9.04
N LEU A 156 19.32 -8.64 -10.21
CA LEU A 156 20.62 -8.17 -10.77
C LEU A 156 20.89 -6.70 -10.46
N SER A 157 19.89 -5.82 -10.52
CA SER A 157 20.07 -4.36 -10.42
C SER A 157 19.21 -3.69 -9.36
N GLY A 158 18.44 -4.44 -8.58
CA GLY A 158 17.54 -3.89 -7.57
C GLY A 158 16.32 -3.21 -8.17
N CYS A 159 15.78 -2.18 -7.51
CA CYS A 159 14.55 -1.50 -7.94
C CYS A 159 14.76 -0.40 -8.98
N GLY A 160 16.00 -0.15 -9.44
CA GLY A 160 16.33 0.91 -10.38
C GLY A 160 16.33 2.33 -9.77
N SER A 161 16.13 2.47 -8.47
CA SER A 161 16.18 3.76 -7.80
C SER A 161 17.57 4.39 -7.92
N GLY A 162 17.62 5.63 -8.40
CA GLY A 162 18.88 6.36 -8.65
C GLY A 162 19.52 6.07 -10.01
N THR A 163 19.06 5.09 -10.76
CA THR A 163 19.60 4.73 -12.09
C THR A 163 18.55 4.77 -13.20
N GLU A 164 17.32 4.40 -12.92
CA GLU A 164 16.25 4.25 -13.91
C GLU A 164 15.05 5.16 -13.66
N TYR A 165 14.93 5.69 -12.45
CA TYR A 165 13.86 6.62 -12.09
C TYR A 165 14.41 8.03 -11.93
N LEU A 166 13.71 8.98 -12.55
CA LEU A 166 13.97 10.40 -12.37
C LEU A 166 13.06 10.95 -11.27
N ALA A 167 13.65 11.71 -10.34
CA ALA A 167 12.89 12.53 -9.41
C ALA A 167 12.79 13.95 -9.97
N VAL A 168 11.55 14.44 -10.14
CA VAL A 168 11.28 15.83 -10.50
C VAL A 168 10.92 16.56 -9.20
N THR A 169 11.73 17.54 -8.81
CA THR A 169 11.53 18.35 -7.61
C THR A 169 11.01 19.73 -7.97
#